data_85490c8317d23f21bc5cbda8c2bc508c
#
_entry.id   85490c8317d23f21bc5cbda8c2bc508c
#
_cell.length_a   1.000
_cell.length_b   1.000
_cell.length_c   1.000
_cell.angle_alpha   90.00
_cell.angle_beta   90.00
_cell.angle_gamma   90.00
#
_symmetry.space_group_name_H-M   'P 1'
#
loop_
_entity.id
_entity.type
_entity.pdbx_description
1 polymer ?
#
loop_
_entity_poly.entity_id
_entity_poly.type
_entity_poly.pdbx_seq_one_letter_code
_entity_poly.pdbx_strand_id
1 'polypeptide(L)'
;MTKKQKKTLKRILAALVLTVLLAVVFHFTALPLLVQLALWLVPYFIIGHDVLRKAFMGIKSGEVFDENFLMAVATVGAMGCGEYAEGVAVMLFYQIGELFQSYAVGKSRSSISALMDIRPDSANLEAADGGVSVVDPDDVAIGSTIVVKPGEKIPLDGVVLTGESTLNTAALTGESRPRTVRPGDEVISGCVNADAVLRIRTTKLYGESTVAKILDLVENSSLKKAPVENFITKFARYYTPAVCMAALVLAVVPPLFLGGWLDWIMRALTFLVISCPCALVISIPLTFFGGIGGASKCGILVKGGNYLEALSKTGIAVFDKTGTLTKGVFKVTHTTPAEGVTEAELLESAALAESFSSHPISKSLREACPGLDARRASDAQEIAGHGVKTLVDGHTVLAGNARLMESEKIPYTAAEGAGTVVYVARDGSFLGSVLISDEEKPTAKAAMQGLQAQGVRTVMLTGDAPAVAELVAKDLGIDEVHAGLLPADKVEWVEKLLSQKPEKKELAFVGDGINDAPVLMRADIGIAMGALGSDAAIEAADIVLMDDDPAKISLAMRISRKCMSIAYQNIVFALAVKALCLILTALGITNMWWGVFADVGVMVLAVLNATRMLNVKQYQ
;
A
#
# COMPACT_ATOMS: atom_id res chain seq x y z
N MET A 1 19.59 -9.16 15.75
CA MET A 1 18.99 -10.09 16.76
C MET A 1 18.67 -9.35 18.04
N THR A 2 17.44 -9.49 18.52
CA THR A 2 16.98 -8.92 19.80
C THR A 2 17.63 -9.61 21.00
N LYS A 3 17.57 -8.98 22.20
CA LYS A 3 18.07 -9.62 23.44
C LYS A 3 17.43 -10.99 23.69
N LYS A 4 16.11 -11.13 23.39
CA LYS A 4 15.37 -12.40 23.52
C LYS A 4 15.90 -13.47 22.56
N GLN A 5 16.10 -13.13 21.28
CA GLN A 5 16.65 -14.06 20.27
C GLN A 5 18.07 -14.53 20.62
N LYS A 6 18.93 -13.63 21.12
CA LYS A 6 20.28 -14.00 21.60
C LYS A 6 20.22 -14.97 22.78
N LYS A 7 19.25 -14.82 23.68
CA LYS A 7 19.05 -15.73 24.82
C LYS A 7 18.60 -17.12 24.34
N THR A 8 17.65 -17.18 23.39
CA THR A 8 17.20 -18.44 22.79
C THR A 8 18.35 -19.14 22.06
N LEU A 9 19.16 -18.42 21.26
CA LEU A 9 20.31 -18.99 20.58
C LEU A 9 21.32 -19.61 21.57
N LYS A 10 21.63 -18.95 22.69
CA LYS A 10 22.51 -19.50 23.72
C LYS A 10 21.95 -20.79 24.31
N ARG A 11 20.64 -20.88 24.54
CA ARG A 11 19.97 -22.10 25.04
C ARG A 11 20.05 -23.25 24.04
N ILE A 12 19.82 -22.96 22.76
CA ILE A 12 19.94 -23.91 21.65
C ILE A 12 21.36 -24.49 21.60
N LEU A 13 22.37 -23.61 21.63
CA LEU A 13 23.77 -24.03 21.60
C LEU A 13 24.15 -24.89 22.83
N ALA A 14 23.71 -24.46 24.03
CA ALA A 14 23.98 -25.24 25.26
C ALA A 14 23.32 -26.62 25.23
N ALA A 15 22.03 -26.69 24.82
CA ALA A 15 21.33 -27.96 24.69
C ALA A 15 21.93 -28.85 23.60
N LEU A 16 22.35 -28.29 22.46
CA LEU A 16 23.01 -29.03 21.38
C LEU A 16 24.32 -29.66 21.84
N VAL A 17 25.17 -28.88 22.51
CA VAL A 17 26.46 -29.40 23.03
C VAL A 17 26.21 -30.52 24.04
N LEU A 18 25.26 -30.34 24.97
CA LEU A 18 24.89 -31.37 25.94
C LEU A 18 24.34 -32.64 25.25
N THR A 19 23.48 -32.46 24.26
CA THR A 19 22.90 -33.58 23.48
C THR A 19 23.98 -34.38 22.77
N VAL A 20 24.93 -33.71 22.10
CA VAL A 20 26.06 -34.40 21.43
C VAL A 20 26.96 -35.09 22.45
N LEU A 21 27.30 -34.46 23.55
CA LEU A 21 28.09 -35.07 24.62
C LEU A 21 27.42 -36.34 25.20
N LEU A 22 26.12 -36.25 25.50
CA LEU A 22 25.36 -37.40 25.99
C LEU A 22 25.29 -38.52 24.96
N ALA A 23 25.07 -38.22 23.68
CA ALA A 23 25.04 -39.19 22.61
C ALA A 23 26.39 -39.95 22.50
N VAL A 24 27.52 -39.23 22.61
CA VAL A 24 28.85 -39.82 22.62
C VAL A 24 29.07 -40.69 23.88
N VAL A 25 28.69 -40.19 25.07
CA VAL A 25 28.83 -40.95 26.32
C VAL A 25 28.03 -42.26 26.27
N PHE A 26 26.78 -42.20 25.81
CA PHE A 26 25.92 -43.38 25.71
C PHE A 26 26.31 -44.36 24.59
N HIS A 27 27.09 -43.89 23.61
CA HIS A 27 27.68 -44.78 22.62
C HIS A 27 28.76 -45.69 23.23
N PHE A 28 29.47 -45.21 24.26
CA PHE A 28 30.58 -45.94 24.89
C PHE A 28 30.22 -46.55 26.25
N THR A 29 29.07 -46.19 26.87
CA THR A 29 28.69 -46.61 28.23
C THR A 29 27.26 -47.13 28.27
N ALA A 30 27.06 -48.33 28.83
CA ALA A 30 25.72 -48.85 29.12
C ALA A 30 25.30 -48.45 30.56
N LEU A 31 24.51 -47.40 30.68
CA LEU A 31 23.97 -46.92 31.95
C LEU A 31 22.55 -47.45 32.21
N PRO A 32 22.12 -47.56 33.47
CA PRO A 32 20.74 -47.93 33.81
C PRO A 32 19.72 -46.94 33.19
N LEU A 33 18.54 -47.44 32.79
CA LEU A 33 17.51 -46.70 32.09
C LEU A 33 17.08 -45.40 32.83
N LEU A 34 16.93 -45.45 34.15
CA LEU A 34 16.58 -44.27 34.96
C LEU A 34 17.66 -43.19 34.96
N VAL A 35 18.95 -43.60 34.89
CA VAL A 35 20.06 -42.66 34.81
C VAL A 35 20.10 -42.01 33.42
N GLN A 36 19.84 -42.80 32.37
CA GLN A 36 19.73 -42.30 31.01
C GLN A 36 18.61 -41.24 30.91
N LEU A 37 17.41 -41.58 31.40
CA LEU A 37 16.27 -40.63 31.44
C LEU A 37 16.64 -39.36 32.18
N ALA A 38 17.21 -39.43 33.38
CA ALA A 38 17.58 -38.27 34.18
C ALA A 38 18.59 -37.37 33.48
N LEU A 39 19.57 -37.94 32.76
CA LEU A 39 20.56 -37.17 32.02
C LEU A 39 19.96 -36.52 30.76
N TRP A 40 19.09 -37.21 30.02
CA TRP A 40 18.40 -36.63 28.86
C TRP A 40 17.35 -35.56 29.21
N LEU A 41 16.77 -35.59 30.40
CA LEU A 41 15.86 -34.55 30.88
C LEU A 41 16.58 -33.19 31.03
N VAL A 42 17.90 -33.16 31.28
CA VAL A 42 18.64 -31.90 31.43
C VAL A 42 18.61 -31.06 30.13
N PRO A 43 19.11 -31.50 28.97
CA PRO A 43 19.00 -30.73 27.73
C PRO A 43 17.56 -30.53 27.30
N TYR A 44 16.64 -31.49 27.57
CA TYR A 44 15.23 -31.37 27.26
C TYR A 44 14.58 -30.18 27.98
N PHE A 45 14.80 -30.01 29.29
CA PHE A 45 14.26 -28.87 30.03
C PHE A 45 14.98 -27.56 29.71
N ILE A 46 16.27 -27.58 29.40
CA ILE A 46 16.99 -26.37 28.95
C ILE A 46 16.34 -25.78 27.70
N ILE A 47 15.96 -26.64 26.73
CA ILE A 47 15.43 -26.17 25.44
C ILE A 47 13.90 -26.09 25.42
N GLY A 48 13.17 -26.97 26.13
CA GLY A 48 11.74 -27.19 25.98
C GLY A 48 10.87 -26.53 27.04
N HIS A 49 11.42 -25.98 28.15
CA HIS A 49 10.60 -25.49 29.28
C HIS A 49 9.56 -24.44 28.88
N ASP A 50 9.86 -23.58 27.91
CA ASP A 50 8.94 -22.54 27.43
C ASP A 50 7.81 -23.12 26.57
N VAL A 51 8.09 -24.14 25.76
CA VAL A 51 7.09 -24.88 24.97
C VAL A 51 6.14 -25.62 25.89
N LEU A 52 6.68 -26.38 26.88
CA LEU A 52 5.87 -27.09 27.87
C LEU A 52 5.01 -26.13 28.69
N ARG A 53 5.56 -24.98 29.09
CA ARG A 53 4.80 -23.95 29.83
C ARG A 53 3.66 -23.37 28.97
N LYS A 54 3.93 -23.07 27.69
CA LYS A 54 2.90 -22.56 26.78
C LYS A 54 1.80 -23.59 26.53
N ALA A 55 2.17 -24.85 26.28
CA ALA A 55 1.22 -25.96 26.13
C ALA A 55 0.31 -26.10 27.37
N PHE A 56 0.89 -26.07 28.58
CA PHE A 56 0.11 -26.11 29.82
C PHE A 56 -0.82 -24.90 29.98
N MET A 57 -0.36 -23.71 29.64
CA MET A 57 -1.20 -22.50 29.66
C MET A 57 -2.33 -22.58 28.62
N GLY A 58 -2.05 -23.08 27.40
CA GLY A 58 -3.06 -23.31 26.36
C GLY A 58 -4.18 -24.24 26.82
N ILE A 59 -3.84 -25.35 27.47
CA ILE A 59 -4.81 -26.27 28.07
C ILE A 59 -5.69 -25.53 29.10
N LYS A 60 -5.07 -24.71 29.95
CA LYS A 60 -5.80 -23.95 31.00
C LYS A 60 -6.72 -22.86 30.44
N SER A 61 -6.35 -22.25 29.30
CA SER A 61 -7.16 -21.20 28.63
C SER A 61 -8.20 -21.76 27.65
N GLY A 62 -8.26 -23.11 27.48
CA GLY A 62 -9.21 -23.75 26.56
C GLY A 62 -8.71 -23.83 25.10
N GLU A 63 -7.52 -23.36 24.81
CA GLU A 63 -6.85 -23.47 23.50
C GLU A 63 -5.95 -24.70 23.47
N VAL A 64 -6.54 -25.90 23.55
CA VAL A 64 -5.83 -27.15 23.76
C VAL A 64 -5.02 -27.58 22.54
N PHE A 65 -5.48 -27.29 21.32
CA PHE A 65 -4.88 -27.81 20.08
C PHE A 65 -4.00 -26.79 19.38
N ASP A 66 -3.01 -26.22 20.12
CA ASP A 66 -1.98 -25.37 19.54
C ASP A 66 -0.72 -26.16 19.15
N GLU A 67 0.20 -25.50 18.47
CA GLU A 67 1.48 -26.10 18.05
C GLU A 67 2.36 -26.53 19.23
N ASN A 68 2.32 -25.77 20.35
CA ASN A 68 3.09 -26.08 21.54
C ASN A 68 2.57 -27.36 22.22
N PHE A 69 1.24 -27.58 22.21
CA PHE A 69 0.62 -28.79 22.70
C PHE A 69 1.04 -30.01 21.88
N LEU A 70 0.97 -29.92 20.54
CA LEU A 70 1.40 -31.02 19.65
C LEU A 70 2.85 -31.40 19.91
N MET A 71 3.74 -30.41 20.02
CA MET A 71 5.16 -30.62 20.28
C MET A 71 5.40 -31.21 21.68
N ALA A 72 4.68 -30.73 22.68
CA ALA A 72 4.78 -31.27 24.05
C ALA A 72 4.35 -32.74 24.10
N VAL A 73 3.18 -33.07 23.51
CA VAL A 73 2.67 -34.45 23.48
C VAL A 73 3.65 -35.38 22.74
N ALA A 74 4.14 -34.95 21.58
CA ALA A 74 5.03 -35.76 20.76
C ALA A 74 6.37 -36.02 21.48
N THR A 75 7.00 -34.99 22.04
CA THR A 75 8.31 -35.13 22.69
C THR A 75 8.25 -35.83 24.06
N VAL A 76 7.20 -35.55 24.86
CA VAL A 76 6.97 -36.32 26.11
C VAL A 76 6.62 -37.77 25.80
N GLY A 77 5.82 -38.01 24.74
CA GLY A 77 5.52 -39.36 24.28
C GLY A 77 6.76 -40.13 23.83
N ALA A 78 7.65 -39.52 23.05
CA ALA A 78 8.92 -40.10 22.65
C ALA A 78 9.80 -40.46 23.88
N MET A 79 9.89 -39.57 24.85
CA MET A 79 10.54 -39.85 26.14
C MET A 79 9.93 -41.05 26.87
N GLY A 80 8.61 -41.15 26.88
CA GLY A 80 7.87 -42.26 27.48
C GLY A 80 8.10 -43.61 26.77
N CYS A 81 8.35 -43.57 25.46
CA CYS A 81 8.68 -44.75 24.65
C CYS A 81 10.15 -45.16 24.75
N GLY A 82 11.00 -44.41 25.48
CA GLY A 82 12.42 -44.71 25.62
C GLY A 82 13.32 -44.06 24.55
N GLU A 83 12.73 -43.31 23.59
CA GLU A 83 13.43 -42.60 22.51
C GLU A 83 13.89 -41.21 22.98
N TYR A 84 14.75 -41.17 23.99
CA TYR A 84 15.18 -39.95 24.68
C TYR A 84 15.90 -38.97 23.75
N ALA A 85 16.83 -39.48 22.94
CA ALA A 85 17.60 -38.68 21.99
C ALA A 85 16.71 -38.03 20.95
N GLU A 86 15.69 -38.75 20.44
CA GLU A 86 14.71 -38.24 19.48
C GLU A 86 13.87 -37.14 20.08
N GLY A 87 13.32 -37.32 21.31
CA GLY A 87 12.54 -36.32 21.99
C GLY A 87 13.28 -34.97 22.18
N VAL A 88 14.58 -35.04 22.57
CA VAL A 88 15.42 -33.83 22.69
C VAL A 88 15.74 -33.22 21.35
N ALA A 89 16.03 -34.01 20.35
CA ALA A 89 16.37 -33.53 19.02
C ALA A 89 15.21 -32.84 18.34
N VAL A 90 14.01 -33.41 18.42
CA VAL A 90 12.78 -32.77 17.91
C VAL A 90 12.56 -31.40 18.56
N MET A 91 12.69 -31.28 19.87
CA MET A 91 12.58 -30.04 20.59
C MET A 91 13.68 -29.03 20.17
N LEU A 92 14.89 -29.47 19.92
CA LEU A 92 16.00 -28.67 19.39
C LEU A 92 15.67 -28.11 18.01
N PHE A 93 15.27 -28.95 17.06
CA PHE A 93 14.93 -28.51 15.71
C PHE A 93 13.73 -27.56 15.72
N TYR A 94 12.72 -27.83 16.54
CA TYR A 94 11.59 -26.93 16.70
C TYR A 94 12.05 -25.53 17.17
N GLN A 95 12.90 -25.47 18.19
CA GLN A 95 13.41 -24.18 18.70
C GLN A 95 14.34 -23.45 17.72
N ILE A 96 15.08 -24.19 16.89
CA ILE A 96 15.86 -23.62 15.78
C ILE A 96 14.89 -22.99 14.77
N GLY A 97 13.82 -23.70 14.42
CA GLY A 97 12.76 -23.20 13.53
C GLY A 97 12.10 -21.92 14.08
N GLU A 98 11.69 -21.92 15.36
CA GLU A 98 11.12 -20.77 16.07
C GLU A 98 12.07 -19.56 16.09
N LEU A 99 13.37 -19.80 16.33
CA LEU A 99 14.37 -18.74 16.29
C LEU A 99 14.51 -18.14 14.88
N PHE A 100 14.59 -18.99 13.85
CA PHE A 100 14.65 -18.55 12.45
C PHE A 100 13.41 -17.75 12.06
N GLN A 101 12.21 -18.23 12.41
CA GLN A 101 10.94 -17.54 12.24
C GLN A 101 10.95 -16.15 12.87
N SER A 102 11.29 -16.09 14.18
CA SER A 102 11.35 -14.83 14.93
C SER A 102 12.35 -13.85 14.31
N TYR A 103 13.46 -14.35 13.78
CA TYR A 103 14.47 -13.53 13.10
C TYR A 103 13.95 -13.02 11.74
N ALA A 104 13.37 -13.90 10.91
CA ALA A 104 12.86 -13.57 9.59
C ALA A 104 11.71 -12.55 9.66
N VAL A 105 10.74 -12.78 10.56
CA VAL A 105 9.63 -11.84 10.80
C VAL A 105 10.14 -10.52 11.34
N GLY A 106 11.08 -10.55 12.29
CA GLY A 106 11.71 -9.34 12.84
C GLY A 106 12.45 -8.54 11.78
N LYS A 107 13.20 -9.20 10.89
CA LYS A 107 13.92 -8.55 9.78
C LYS A 107 12.96 -7.97 8.74
N SER A 108 11.87 -8.66 8.41
CA SER A 108 10.86 -8.14 7.50
C SER A 108 10.16 -6.91 8.08
N ARG A 109 9.76 -6.95 9.36
CA ARG A 109 9.21 -5.78 10.05
C ARG A 109 10.21 -4.62 10.12
N SER A 110 11.48 -4.88 10.41
CA SER A 110 12.50 -3.84 10.43
C SER A 110 12.84 -3.28 9.03
N SER A 111 12.67 -4.07 7.97
CA SER A 111 12.79 -3.57 6.59
C SER A 111 11.63 -2.66 6.21
N ILE A 112 10.42 -2.91 6.72
CA ILE A 112 9.27 -2.00 6.63
C ILE A 112 9.52 -0.77 7.51
N SER A 113 10.03 -0.95 8.72
CA SER A 113 10.42 0.15 9.62
C SER A 113 11.60 0.98 9.09
N ALA A 114 12.51 0.40 8.31
CA ALA A 114 13.56 1.14 7.60
C ALA A 114 13.04 1.93 6.37
N LEU A 115 11.85 1.55 5.83
CA LEU A 115 11.06 2.40 4.94
C LEU A 115 10.44 3.57 5.70
N MET A 116 10.28 3.44 7.02
CA MET A 116 9.82 4.45 7.95
C MET A 116 10.96 5.37 8.45
N ASP A 117 12.15 5.29 7.89
CA ASP A 117 13.25 6.25 8.13
C ASP A 117 12.97 7.65 7.52
N ILE A 118 11.68 7.91 7.23
CA ILE A 118 11.17 9.24 6.91
C ILE A 118 10.89 10.07 8.18
N ARG A 119 10.77 9.42 9.36
CA ARG A 119 10.53 10.13 10.62
C ARG A 119 11.70 11.08 10.92
N PRO A 120 11.44 12.37 11.13
CA PRO A 120 12.45 13.31 11.63
C PRO A 120 12.71 13.05 13.11
N ASP A 121 13.97 13.07 13.52
CA ASP A 121 14.36 12.85 14.91
C ASP A 121 14.24 14.11 15.77
N SER A 122 14.28 15.31 15.15
CA SER A 122 14.24 16.60 15.83
C SER A 122 13.81 17.73 14.88
N ALA A 123 13.38 18.86 15.45
CA ALA A 123 13.08 20.10 14.75
C ALA A 123 13.96 21.24 15.28
N ASN A 124 14.52 22.08 14.40
CA ASN A 124 15.24 23.29 14.78
C ASN A 124 14.24 24.45 14.88
N LEU A 125 13.74 24.73 16.07
CA LEU A 125 12.78 25.79 16.35
C LEU A 125 13.48 27.14 16.45
N GLU A 126 13.04 28.15 15.70
CA GLU A 126 13.53 29.52 15.75
C GLU A 126 12.73 30.32 16.81
N ALA A 127 13.41 30.87 17.78
CA ALA A 127 12.81 31.74 18.81
C ALA A 127 12.67 33.18 18.30
N ALA A 128 11.86 34.00 18.97
CA ALA A 128 11.61 35.40 18.59
C ALA A 128 12.87 36.30 18.61
N ASP A 129 13.90 35.87 19.33
CA ASP A 129 15.23 36.54 19.39
C ASP A 129 16.18 36.08 18.26
N GLY A 130 15.75 35.20 17.37
CA GLY A 130 16.55 34.59 16.30
C GLY A 130 17.43 33.44 16.76
N GLY A 131 17.37 33.02 18.03
CA GLY A 131 18.03 31.82 18.52
C GLY A 131 17.36 30.57 17.98
N VAL A 132 18.17 29.54 17.66
CA VAL A 132 17.65 28.23 17.17
C VAL A 132 17.90 27.17 18.23
N SER A 133 16.83 26.52 18.68
CA SER A 133 16.86 25.41 19.63
C SER A 133 16.42 24.11 18.99
N VAL A 134 17.09 23.01 19.35
CA VAL A 134 16.70 21.67 18.91
C VAL A 134 15.64 21.14 19.86
N VAL A 135 14.47 20.82 19.34
CA VAL A 135 13.30 20.32 20.11
C VAL A 135 12.77 19.04 19.50
N ASP A 136 11.93 18.30 20.24
CA ASP A 136 11.16 17.20 19.66
C ASP A 136 10.11 17.78 18.71
N PRO A 137 9.86 17.19 17.54
CA PRO A 137 8.81 17.63 16.63
C PRO A 137 7.40 17.69 17.27
N ASP A 138 7.14 16.84 18.27
CA ASP A 138 5.87 16.84 19.03
C ASP A 138 5.66 18.12 19.86
N ASP A 139 6.74 18.83 20.21
CA ASP A 139 6.69 20.07 21.01
C ASP A 139 6.51 21.34 20.15
N VAL A 140 6.48 21.23 18.83
CA VAL A 140 6.37 22.37 17.91
C VAL A 140 4.92 22.77 17.68
N ALA A 141 4.54 23.98 18.03
CA ALA A 141 3.19 24.50 17.82
C ALA A 141 2.95 24.95 16.36
N ILE A 142 1.68 24.99 15.94
CA ILE A 142 1.28 25.56 14.64
C ILE A 142 1.64 27.05 14.60
N GLY A 143 2.15 27.51 13.46
CA GLY A 143 2.58 28.88 13.23
C GLY A 143 4.01 29.18 13.69
N SER A 144 4.70 28.24 14.30
CA SER A 144 6.11 28.34 14.65
C SER A 144 6.99 28.37 13.41
N THR A 145 8.16 29.02 13.52
CA THR A 145 9.18 29.01 12.45
C THR A 145 10.21 27.93 12.76
N ILE A 146 10.44 27.05 11.82
CA ILE A 146 11.48 26.01 11.89
C ILE A 146 12.55 26.27 10.83
N VAL A 147 13.80 25.95 11.15
CA VAL A 147 14.95 26.11 10.25
C VAL A 147 15.43 24.75 9.81
N VAL A 148 15.41 24.50 8.49
CA VAL A 148 15.83 23.22 7.90
C VAL A 148 17.08 23.42 7.06
N LYS A 149 18.20 22.81 7.49
CA LYS A 149 19.49 22.91 6.80
C LYS A 149 19.60 21.91 5.65
N PRO A 150 20.55 22.12 4.71
CA PRO A 150 20.88 21.10 3.70
C PRO A 150 21.22 19.75 4.33
N GLY A 151 20.63 18.68 3.79
CA GLY A 151 20.77 17.32 4.30
C GLY A 151 19.78 16.94 5.42
N GLU A 152 19.07 17.90 6.01
CA GLU A 152 18.07 17.62 7.05
C GLU A 152 16.71 17.28 6.45
N LYS A 153 15.94 16.46 7.17
CA LYS A 153 14.53 16.17 6.86
C LYS A 153 13.65 17.33 7.36
N ILE A 154 12.64 17.68 6.58
CA ILE A 154 11.60 18.62 7.01
C ILE A 154 10.77 17.95 8.12
N PRO A 155 10.74 18.52 9.35
CA PRO A 155 10.12 17.85 10.49
C PRO A 155 8.59 17.95 10.51
N LEU A 156 8.01 19.05 10.03
CA LEU A 156 6.56 19.31 10.01
C LEU A 156 6.12 19.90 8.69
N ASP A 157 4.85 19.70 8.36
CA ASP A 157 4.23 20.34 7.18
C ASP A 157 4.16 21.85 7.40
N GLY A 158 4.40 22.64 6.35
CA GLY A 158 4.43 24.09 6.48
C GLY A 158 4.55 24.83 5.15
N VAL A 159 4.74 26.17 5.25
CA VAL A 159 4.94 27.06 4.11
C VAL A 159 6.32 27.70 4.21
N VAL A 160 7.07 27.72 3.13
CA VAL A 160 8.40 28.36 3.05
C VAL A 160 8.25 29.87 3.25
N LEU A 161 8.92 30.41 4.26
CA LEU A 161 8.99 31.86 4.51
C LEU A 161 10.14 32.49 3.75
N THR A 162 11.34 31.87 3.83
CA THR A 162 12.56 32.35 3.19
C THR A 162 13.43 31.18 2.75
N GLY A 163 14.20 31.38 1.69
CA GLY A 163 15.07 30.40 1.07
C GLY A 163 14.50 29.84 -0.23
N GLU A 164 15.38 29.45 -1.14
CA GLU A 164 15.07 28.68 -2.34
C GLU A 164 15.95 27.45 -2.34
N SER A 165 15.38 26.26 -2.41
CA SER A 165 16.10 25.01 -2.32
C SER A 165 15.40 23.92 -3.13
N THR A 166 16.10 22.79 -3.25
CA THR A 166 15.58 21.59 -3.90
C THR A 166 15.25 20.54 -2.83
N LEU A 167 14.06 19.97 -2.89
CA LEU A 167 13.61 18.91 -1.99
C LEU A 167 13.70 17.55 -2.66
N ASN A 168 14.34 16.60 -1.98
CA ASN A 168 14.29 15.20 -2.37
C ASN A 168 13.06 14.54 -1.73
N THR A 169 12.09 14.16 -2.57
CA THR A 169 10.83 13.53 -2.17
C THR A 169 10.85 12.01 -2.32
N ALA A 170 11.96 11.43 -2.79
CA ALA A 170 12.06 10.01 -3.17
C ALA A 170 11.66 9.04 -2.04
N ALA A 171 11.90 9.41 -0.78
CA ALA A 171 11.52 8.60 0.38
C ALA A 171 9.99 8.48 0.57
N LEU A 172 9.23 9.48 0.11
CA LEU A 172 7.77 9.55 0.22
C LEU A 172 7.08 9.07 -1.06
N THR A 173 7.47 9.63 -2.20
CA THR A 173 6.79 9.40 -3.49
C THR A 173 7.41 8.26 -4.30
N GLY A 174 8.64 7.84 -3.99
CA GLY A 174 9.42 6.93 -4.81
C GLY A 174 10.02 7.57 -6.05
N GLU A 175 9.77 8.87 -6.30
CA GLU A 175 10.32 9.60 -7.44
C GLU A 175 11.72 10.15 -7.16
N SER A 176 12.63 9.95 -8.11
CA SER A 176 14.01 10.45 -8.00
C SER A 176 14.16 11.92 -8.46
N ARG A 177 13.09 12.56 -8.95
CA ARG A 177 13.16 13.94 -9.42
C ARG A 177 13.02 14.91 -8.26
N PRO A 178 14.03 15.76 -8.01
CA PRO A 178 13.96 16.78 -6.98
C PRO A 178 12.91 17.86 -7.33
N ARG A 179 12.21 18.38 -6.30
CA ARG A 179 11.25 19.48 -6.43
C ARG A 179 11.88 20.78 -5.91
N THR A 180 11.95 21.81 -6.76
CA THR A 180 12.38 23.14 -6.33
C THR A 180 11.25 23.82 -5.55
N VAL A 181 11.58 24.47 -4.43
CA VAL A 181 10.64 25.22 -3.58
C VAL A 181 11.15 26.64 -3.34
N ARG A 182 10.20 27.60 -3.26
CA ARG A 182 10.42 29.04 -3.10
C ARG A 182 9.57 29.59 -1.98
N PRO A 183 9.81 30.82 -1.51
CA PRO A 183 8.94 31.47 -0.54
C PRO A 183 7.49 31.50 -1.01
N GLY A 184 6.58 31.04 -0.14
CA GLY A 184 5.16 30.89 -0.42
C GLY A 184 4.73 29.47 -0.83
N ASP A 185 5.68 28.58 -1.17
CA ASP A 185 5.36 27.18 -1.52
C ASP A 185 5.10 26.34 -0.26
N GLU A 186 4.13 25.43 -0.39
CA GLU A 186 3.87 24.42 0.63
C GLU A 186 4.91 23.31 0.57
N VAL A 187 5.35 22.89 1.74
CA VAL A 187 6.30 21.78 1.95
C VAL A 187 5.74 20.78 2.94
N ILE A 188 6.07 19.52 2.73
CA ILE A 188 5.59 18.39 3.54
C ILE A 188 6.72 17.78 4.37
N SER A 189 6.38 17.30 5.55
CA SER A 189 7.30 16.59 6.43
C SER A 189 7.87 15.32 5.75
N GLY A 190 9.11 14.96 6.12
CA GLY A 190 9.81 13.79 5.58
C GLY A 190 10.58 14.01 4.29
N CYS A 191 10.39 15.11 3.56
CA CYS A 191 11.25 15.48 2.45
C CYS A 191 12.64 15.87 2.97
N VAL A 192 13.69 15.56 2.21
CA VAL A 192 15.08 15.96 2.55
C VAL A 192 15.42 17.23 1.80
N ASN A 193 15.82 18.28 2.53
CA ASN A 193 16.31 19.52 1.97
C ASN A 193 17.72 19.33 1.38
N ALA A 194 17.97 19.75 0.14
CA ALA A 194 19.24 19.46 -0.54
C ALA A 194 20.24 20.63 -0.50
N ASP A 195 19.83 21.84 -0.90
CA ASP A 195 20.79 22.85 -1.34
C ASP A 195 20.99 24.01 -0.37
N ALA A 196 19.92 24.64 0.13
CA ALA A 196 19.98 25.86 0.92
C ALA A 196 19.17 25.76 2.21
N VAL A 197 19.44 26.66 3.16
CA VAL A 197 18.66 26.75 4.40
C VAL A 197 17.26 27.27 4.09
N LEU A 198 16.24 26.55 4.56
CA LEU A 198 14.85 26.95 4.48
C LEU A 198 14.34 27.37 5.86
N ARG A 199 13.60 28.48 5.92
CA ARG A 199 12.74 28.83 7.05
C ARG A 199 11.31 28.53 6.67
N ILE A 200 10.64 27.71 7.48
CA ILE A 200 9.33 27.16 7.20
C ILE A 200 8.42 27.50 8.37
N ARG A 201 7.24 28.09 8.10
CA ARG A 201 6.18 28.28 9.08
C ARG A 201 5.31 27.02 9.12
N THR A 202 5.21 26.38 10.27
CA THR A 202 4.44 25.17 10.48
C THR A 202 2.95 25.42 10.32
N THR A 203 2.25 24.52 9.63
CA THR A 203 0.79 24.59 9.36
C THR A 203 0.03 23.50 10.10
N LYS A 204 0.70 22.44 10.55
CA LYS A 204 0.09 21.30 11.26
C LYS A 204 0.92 20.93 12.49
N LEU A 205 0.28 20.26 13.46
CA LEU A 205 0.99 19.56 14.55
C LEU A 205 1.68 18.31 14.00
N TYR A 206 2.68 17.80 14.71
CA TYR A 206 3.43 16.62 14.27
C TYR A 206 2.52 15.40 14.06
N GLY A 207 1.62 15.10 15.00
CA GLY A 207 0.66 13.99 14.86
C GLY A 207 -0.31 14.10 13.68
N GLU A 208 -0.50 15.30 13.14
CA GLU A 208 -1.32 15.59 11.95
C GLU A 208 -0.48 15.75 10.68
N SER A 209 0.84 15.68 10.80
CA SER A 209 1.76 15.83 9.67
C SER A 209 1.65 14.69 8.68
N THR A 210 2.03 14.94 7.44
CA THR A 210 2.03 13.93 6.36
C THR A 210 2.83 12.69 6.75
N VAL A 211 4.00 12.85 7.36
CA VAL A 211 4.82 11.72 7.82
C VAL A 211 4.12 10.93 8.91
N ALA A 212 3.55 11.58 9.92
CA ALA A 212 2.87 10.88 11.01
C ALA A 212 1.70 10.04 10.50
N LYS A 213 0.90 10.57 9.56
CA LYS A 213 -0.21 9.84 8.91
C LYS A 213 0.27 8.67 8.07
N ILE A 214 1.33 8.82 7.29
CA ILE A 214 1.93 7.72 6.53
C ILE A 214 2.39 6.61 7.47
N LEU A 215 3.08 6.96 8.55
CA LEU A 215 3.56 6.00 9.55
C LEU A 215 2.39 5.24 10.20
N ASP A 216 1.34 5.95 10.61
CA ASP A 216 0.13 5.36 11.19
C ASP A 216 -0.56 4.40 10.20
N LEU A 217 -0.71 4.81 8.93
CA LEU A 217 -1.29 3.95 7.89
C LEU A 217 -0.48 2.67 7.67
N VAL A 218 0.83 2.75 7.62
CA VAL A 218 1.71 1.57 7.43
C VAL A 218 1.69 0.68 8.68
N GLU A 219 1.70 1.24 9.88
CA GLU A 219 1.64 0.48 11.13
C GLU A 219 0.29 -0.22 11.28
N ASN A 220 -0.82 0.48 11.05
CA ASN A 220 -2.17 -0.04 11.14
C ASN A 220 -2.57 -0.95 9.96
N SER A 221 -1.90 -0.86 8.82
CA SER A 221 -2.16 -1.74 7.67
C SER A 221 -2.01 -3.23 8.01
N SER A 222 -1.20 -3.55 9.02
CA SER A 222 -1.02 -4.92 9.51
C SER A 222 -2.23 -5.50 10.25
N LEU A 223 -3.19 -4.66 10.66
CA LEU A 223 -4.39 -5.09 11.39
C LEU A 223 -5.49 -5.63 10.47
N LYS A 224 -5.56 -5.15 9.22
CA LYS A 224 -6.57 -5.59 8.24
C LYS A 224 -6.04 -6.79 7.43
N LYS A 225 -6.27 -7.99 7.97
CA LYS A 225 -5.82 -9.26 7.36
C LYS A 225 -6.55 -9.58 6.07
N ALA A 226 -5.83 -10.11 5.10
CA ALA A 226 -6.40 -10.63 3.86
C ALA A 226 -7.34 -11.84 4.12
N PRO A 227 -8.38 -12.05 3.28
CA PRO A 227 -9.20 -13.25 3.32
C PRO A 227 -8.41 -14.56 3.33
N VAL A 228 -7.31 -14.63 2.57
CA VAL A 228 -6.38 -15.78 2.57
C VAL A 228 -5.71 -15.96 3.94
N GLU A 229 -5.30 -14.90 4.62
CA GLU A 229 -4.74 -15.00 5.99
C GLU A 229 -5.80 -15.48 6.99
N ASN A 230 -7.04 -14.99 6.87
CA ASN A 230 -8.16 -15.44 7.69
C ASN A 230 -8.53 -16.91 7.41
N PHE A 231 -8.45 -17.34 6.14
CA PHE A 231 -8.64 -18.73 5.76
C PHE A 231 -7.60 -19.65 6.45
N ILE A 232 -6.33 -19.29 6.44
CA ILE A 232 -5.27 -20.07 7.10
C ILE A 232 -5.53 -20.19 8.61
N THR A 233 -5.95 -19.10 9.25
CA THR A 233 -6.30 -19.12 10.68
C THR A 233 -7.48 -20.05 10.96
N LYS A 234 -8.53 -20.00 10.13
CA LYS A 234 -9.69 -20.92 10.23
C LYS A 234 -9.29 -22.36 9.90
N PHE A 235 -8.49 -22.57 8.87
CA PHE A 235 -7.97 -23.89 8.49
C PHE A 235 -7.23 -24.54 9.65
N ALA A 236 -6.29 -23.85 10.28
CA ALA A 236 -5.54 -24.36 11.41
C ALA A 236 -6.43 -24.82 12.56
N ARG A 237 -7.54 -24.09 12.85
CA ARG A 237 -8.51 -24.44 13.90
C ARG A 237 -9.21 -25.78 13.68
N TYR A 238 -9.50 -26.17 12.44
CA TYR A 238 -10.15 -27.45 12.11
C TYR A 238 -9.12 -28.54 11.82
N TYR A 239 -8.02 -28.18 11.20
CA TYR A 239 -6.94 -29.09 10.80
C TYR A 239 -6.30 -29.76 12.01
N THR A 240 -5.94 -29.02 13.05
CA THR A 240 -5.21 -29.57 14.19
C THR A 240 -6.01 -30.63 14.96
N PRO A 241 -7.30 -30.44 15.32
CA PRO A 241 -8.09 -31.51 15.91
C PRO A 241 -8.24 -32.73 15.02
N ALA A 242 -8.43 -32.53 13.69
CA ALA A 242 -8.55 -33.64 12.75
C ALA A 242 -7.25 -34.49 12.72
N VAL A 243 -6.10 -33.83 12.74
CA VAL A 243 -4.79 -34.50 12.79
C VAL A 243 -4.60 -35.25 14.11
N CYS A 244 -4.99 -34.66 15.26
CA CYS A 244 -4.92 -35.35 16.54
C CYS A 244 -5.76 -36.63 16.55
N MET A 245 -6.98 -36.56 15.98
CA MET A 245 -7.83 -37.75 15.82
C MET A 245 -7.20 -38.80 14.90
N ALA A 246 -6.64 -38.37 13.76
CA ALA A 246 -5.96 -39.29 12.83
C ALA A 246 -4.74 -39.95 13.50
N ALA A 247 -3.95 -39.20 14.25
CA ALA A 247 -2.83 -39.73 15.03
C ALA A 247 -3.30 -40.73 16.09
N LEU A 248 -4.38 -40.45 16.81
CA LEU A 248 -4.97 -41.37 17.77
C LEU A 248 -5.45 -42.66 17.11
N VAL A 249 -6.12 -42.57 15.96
CA VAL A 249 -6.55 -43.73 15.16
C VAL A 249 -5.32 -44.53 14.73
N LEU A 250 -4.25 -43.86 14.26
CA LEU A 250 -3.00 -44.50 13.84
C LEU A 250 -2.28 -45.21 15.03
N ALA A 251 -2.36 -44.66 16.23
CA ALA A 251 -1.76 -45.25 17.42
C ALA A 251 -2.52 -46.48 17.93
N VAL A 252 -3.85 -46.54 17.72
CA VAL A 252 -4.70 -47.58 18.37
C VAL A 252 -5.16 -48.65 17.38
N VAL A 253 -5.67 -48.26 16.20
CA VAL A 253 -6.36 -49.20 15.29
C VAL A 253 -5.41 -50.21 14.63
N PRO A 254 -4.28 -49.83 13.99
CA PRO A 254 -3.40 -50.80 13.34
C PRO A 254 -2.78 -51.81 14.29
N PRO A 255 -2.28 -51.43 15.51
CA PRO A 255 -1.68 -52.42 16.41
C PRO A 255 -2.68 -53.47 16.93
N LEU A 256 -3.98 -53.20 16.95
CA LEU A 256 -4.99 -54.20 17.30
C LEU A 256 -5.03 -55.37 16.31
N PHE A 257 -4.66 -55.16 15.05
CA PHE A 257 -4.67 -56.16 13.99
C PHE A 257 -3.26 -56.69 13.64
N LEU A 258 -2.23 -55.83 13.72
CA LEU A 258 -0.87 -56.09 13.25
C LEU A 258 0.13 -56.27 14.37
N GLY A 259 -0.24 -55.99 15.63
CA GLY A 259 0.69 -55.95 16.75
C GLY A 259 1.65 -54.76 16.68
N GLY A 260 2.74 -54.76 17.48
CA GLY A 260 3.80 -53.74 17.42
C GLY A 260 3.37 -52.40 17.97
N TRP A 261 2.73 -52.31 19.14
CA TRP A 261 2.20 -51.11 19.76
C TRP A 261 3.21 -49.96 19.79
N LEU A 262 4.45 -50.23 20.15
CA LEU A 262 5.46 -49.18 20.28
C LEU A 262 5.76 -48.49 18.94
N ASP A 263 5.87 -49.27 17.87
CA ASP A 263 6.13 -48.73 16.52
C ASP A 263 4.99 -47.84 16.03
N TRP A 264 3.74 -48.26 16.27
CA TRP A 264 2.57 -47.48 15.87
C TRP A 264 2.37 -46.21 16.69
N ILE A 265 2.71 -46.27 18.01
CA ILE A 265 2.72 -45.07 18.86
C ILE A 265 3.79 -44.09 18.36
N MET A 266 5.03 -44.58 18.04
CA MET A 266 6.08 -43.72 17.52
C MET A 266 5.71 -43.11 16.16
N ARG A 267 5.07 -43.87 15.26
CA ARG A 267 4.51 -43.30 14.01
C ARG A 267 3.46 -42.24 14.27
N ALA A 268 2.56 -42.45 15.20
CA ALA A 268 1.54 -41.47 15.57
C ALA A 268 2.15 -40.19 16.17
N LEU A 269 3.16 -40.30 17.02
CA LEU A 269 3.89 -39.16 17.57
C LEU A 269 4.65 -38.39 16.47
N THR A 270 5.29 -39.12 15.55
CA THR A 270 5.93 -38.52 14.37
C THR A 270 4.91 -37.81 13.47
N PHE A 271 3.74 -38.42 13.26
CA PHE A 271 2.63 -37.82 12.50
C PHE A 271 2.15 -36.51 13.11
N LEU A 272 2.06 -36.43 14.46
CA LEU A 272 1.73 -35.17 15.16
C LEU A 272 2.77 -34.08 14.95
N VAL A 273 4.06 -34.41 15.02
CA VAL A 273 5.14 -33.42 14.80
C VAL A 273 5.09 -32.84 13.40
N ILE A 274 4.97 -33.71 12.38
CA ILE A 274 4.98 -33.28 10.97
C ILE A 274 3.73 -32.44 10.62
N SER A 275 2.65 -32.62 11.33
CA SER A 275 1.37 -31.98 10.97
C SER A 275 1.27 -30.50 11.31
N CYS A 276 2.23 -29.89 12.05
CA CYS A 276 2.20 -28.45 12.34
C CYS A 276 2.14 -27.60 11.04
N PRO A 277 1.16 -26.73 10.83
CA PRO A 277 1.10 -25.87 9.63
C PRO A 277 2.03 -24.65 9.69
N CYS A 278 3.20 -24.77 10.38
CA CYS A 278 4.09 -23.66 10.71
C CYS A 278 4.53 -22.85 9.49
N ALA A 279 4.85 -23.53 8.37
CA ALA A 279 5.28 -22.88 7.13
C ALA A 279 4.19 -21.93 6.57
N LEU A 280 2.91 -22.31 6.67
CA LEU A 280 1.79 -21.49 6.17
C LEU A 280 1.52 -20.29 7.07
N VAL A 281 1.45 -20.53 8.37
CA VAL A 281 1.15 -19.50 9.37
C VAL A 281 2.16 -18.36 9.34
N ILE A 282 3.40 -18.63 8.91
CA ILE A 282 4.48 -17.66 8.85
C ILE A 282 4.61 -17.02 7.47
N SER A 283 4.69 -17.84 6.43
CA SER A 283 5.07 -17.35 5.10
C SER A 283 4.00 -16.48 4.46
N ILE A 284 2.72 -16.70 4.79
CA ILE A 284 1.63 -15.94 4.19
C ILE A 284 1.56 -14.52 4.72
N PRO A 285 1.48 -14.24 6.04
CA PRO A 285 1.59 -12.88 6.54
C PRO A 285 2.88 -12.19 6.09
N LEU A 286 4.01 -12.90 6.07
CA LEU A 286 5.28 -12.36 5.59
C LEU A 286 5.22 -11.92 4.12
N THR A 287 4.50 -12.66 3.27
CA THR A 287 4.29 -12.31 1.86
C THR A 287 3.49 -11.03 1.73
N PHE A 288 2.38 -10.88 2.48
CA PHE A 288 1.58 -9.66 2.48
C PHE A 288 2.34 -8.47 3.05
N PHE A 289 3.06 -8.63 4.15
CA PHE A 289 3.95 -7.57 4.67
C PHE A 289 5.02 -7.16 3.65
N GLY A 290 5.62 -8.13 2.96
CA GLY A 290 6.54 -7.86 1.86
C GLY A 290 5.89 -7.12 0.70
N GLY A 291 4.65 -7.46 0.37
CA GLY A 291 3.84 -6.80 -0.68
C GLY A 291 3.50 -5.36 -0.33
N ILE A 292 2.99 -5.10 0.88
CA ILE A 292 2.69 -3.75 1.39
C ILE A 292 3.96 -2.90 1.44
N GLY A 293 5.04 -3.43 2.03
CA GLY A 293 6.32 -2.72 2.09
C GLY A 293 6.95 -2.48 0.72
N GLY A 294 6.76 -3.41 -0.22
CA GLY A 294 7.17 -3.24 -1.62
C GLY A 294 6.40 -2.14 -2.33
N ALA A 295 5.07 -2.11 -2.18
CA ALA A 295 4.21 -1.07 -2.73
C ALA A 295 4.56 0.32 -2.16
N SER A 296 4.78 0.41 -0.85
CA SER A 296 5.18 1.66 -0.18
C SER A 296 6.49 2.24 -0.73
N LYS A 297 7.48 1.41 -1.06
CA LYS A 297 8.73 1.85 -1.73
C LYS A 297 8.50 2.48 -3.10
N CYS A 298 7.39 2.17 -3.74
CA CYS A 298 7.00 2.75 -5.02
C CYS A 298 6.07 3.96 -4.85
N GLY A 299 5.87 4.47 -3.62
CA GLY A 299 4.93 5.56 -3.34
C GLY A 299 3.47 5.13 -3.38
N ILE A 300 3.18 3.84 -3.15
CA ILE A 300 1.83 3.27 -3.13
C ILE A 300 1.55 2.78 -1.72
N LEU A 301 0.71 3.48 -0.98
CA LEU A 301 0.30 3.10 0.37
C LEU A 301 -0.94 2.21 0.31
N VAL A 302 -0.86 1.02 0.89
CA VAL A 302 -1.96 0.07 0.97
C VAL A 302 -2.37 -0.10 2.43
N LYS A 303 -3.62 0.19 2.78
CA LYS A 303 -4.14 0.19 4.16
C LYS A 303 -4.40 -1.20 4.76
N GLY A 304 -4.08 -2.27 4.03
CA GLY A 304 -4.24 -3.62 4.56
C GLY A 304 -4.01 -4.73 3.55
N GLY A 305 -3.71 -5.94 4.03
CA GLY A 305 -3.54 -7.13 3.21
C GLY A 305 -4.80 -7.50 2.42
N ASN A 306 -6.00 -7.24 2.98
CA ASN A 306 -7.27 -7.45 2.32
C ASN A 306 -7.41 -6.62 1.04
N TYR A 307 -6.93 -5.36 1.04
CA TYR A 307 -6.98 -4.50 -0.15
C TYR A 307 -5.95 -4.92 -1.21
N LEU A 308 -4.80 -5.46 -0.78
CA LEU A 308 -3.84 -6.04 -1.69
C LEU A 308 -4.40 -7.29 -2.38
N GLU A 309 -5.11 -8.16 -1.64
CA GLU A 309 -5.81 -9.31 -2.22
C GLU A 309 -6.93 -8.87 -3.18
N ALA A 310 -7.77 -7.93 -2.77
CA ALA A 310 -8.86 -7.40 -3.60
C ALA A 310 -8.32 -6.77 -4.89
N LEU A 311 -7.26 -5.93 -4.81
CA LEU A 311 -6.64 -5.30 -5.98
C LEU A 311 -6.09 -6.33 -6.98
N SER A 312 -5.62 -7.49 -6.51
CA SER A 312 -5.19 -8.57 -7.39
C SER A 312 -6.32 -9.14 -8.25
N LYS A 313 -7.56 -9.05 -7.77
CA LYS A 313 -8.79 -9.55 -8.39
C LYS A 313 -9.53 -8.49 -9.21
N THR A 314 -9.04 -7.25 -9.26
CA THR A 314 -9.71 -6.17 -9.98
C THR A 314 -9.95 -6.54 -11.44
N GLY A 315 -11.21 -6.39 -11.85
CA GLY A 315 -11.69 -6.64 -13.22
C GLY A 315 -12.22 -5.39 -13.90
N ILE A 316 -12.64 -4.39 -13.09
CA ILE A 316 -13.12 -3.10 -13.57
C ILE A 316 -12.38 -2.01 -12.80
N ALA A 317 -11.81 -1.05 -13.51
CA ALA A 317 -11.22 0.15 -12.95
C ALA A 317 -12.01 1.37 -13.45
N VAL A 318 -12.63 2.08 -12.51
CA VAL A 318 -13.45 3.26 -12.75
C VAL A 318 -12.65 4.49 -12.37
N PHE A 319 -12.59 5.47 -13.24
CA PHE A 319 -11.80 6.70 -13.06
C PHE A 319 -12.70 7.92 -13.03
N ASP A 320 -12.46 8.80 -12.08
CA ASP A 320 -12.85 10.20 -12.30
C ASP A 320 -11.93 10.82 -13.37
N LYS A 321 -12.41 11.84 -14.07
CA LYS A 321 -11.60 12.55 -15.07
C LYS A 321 -10.69 13.59 -14.40
N THR A 322 -11.32 14.58 -13.73
CA THR A 322 -10.66 15.80 -13.26
C THR A 322 -9.76 15.55 -12.05
N GLY A 323 -8.51 15.99 -12.10
CA GLY A 323 -7.54 15.72 -11.02
C GLY A 323 -7.03 14.28 -10.95
N THR A 324 -7.63 13.33 -11.70
CA THR A 324 -7.27 11.91 -11.71
C THR A 324 -6.56 11.53 -13.00
N LEU A 325 -7.22 11.63 -14.14
CA LEU A 325 -6.61 11.42 -15.47
C LEU A 325 -6.01 12.70 -16.03
N THR A 326 -6.50 13.83 -15.56
CA THR A 326 -6.03 15.17 -15.88
C THR A 326 -5.40 15.83 -14.67
N LYS A 327 -4.70 16.96 -14.89
CA LYS A 327 -3.99 17.68 -13.82
C LYS A 327 -4.89 18.53 -12.93
N GLY A 328 -6.18 18.70 -13.29
CA GLY A 328 -7.10 19.64 -12.64
C GLY A 328 -6.73 21.11 -12.89
N VAL A 329 -5.89 21.37 -13.88
CA VAL A 329 -5.41 22.70 -14.24
C VAL A 329 -5.90 23.05 -15.63
N PHE A 330 -6.80 24.02 -15.68
CA PHE A 330 -7.28 24.55 -16.95
C PHE A 330 -6.19 25.36 -17.64
N LYS A 331 -5.97 25.08 -18.94
CA LYS A 331 -5.04 25.82 -19.78
C LYS A 331 -5.67 26.16 -21.12
N VAL A 332 -5.24 27.28 -21.68
CA VAL A 332 -5.51 27.58 -23.08
C VAL A 332 -4.79 26.55 -23.95
N THR A 333 -5.54 25.73 -24.67
CA THR A 333 -5.00 24.65 -25.52
C THR A 333 -5.06 24.98 -27.00
N HIS A 334 -6.03 25.80 -27.42
CA HIS A 334 -6.16 26.21 -28.81
C HIS A 334 -6.81 27.59 -28.90
N THR A 335 -6.39 28.37 -29.89
CA THR A 335 -6.97 29.68 -30.23
C THR A 335 -7.40 29.66 -31.68
N THR A 336 -8.58 30.22 -31.97
CA THR A 336 -9.09 30.34 -33.33
C THR A 336 -9.46 31.81 -33.55
N PRO A 337 -8.49 32.65 -33.98
CA PRO A 337 -8.76 34.06 -34.26
C PRO A 337 -9.70 34.20 -35.47
N ALA A 338 -10.54 35.22 -35.48
CA ALA A 338 -11.33 35.62 -36.64
C ALA A 338 -10.43 36.26 -37.74
N GLU A 339 -10.94 36.34 -38.94
CA GLU A 339 -10.19 36.91 -40.07
C GLU A 339 -9.74 38.34 -39.75
N GLY A 340 -8.43 38.60 -39.87
CA GLY A 340 -7.81 39.88 -39.59
C GLY A 340 -7.44 40.14 -38.11
N VAL A 341 -7.69 39.18 -37.20
CA VAL A 341 -7.34 39.27 -35.76
C VAL A 341 -6.11 38.42 -35.52
N THR A 342 -5.17 38.91 -34.72
CA THR A 342 -4.00 38.10 -34.29
C THR A 342 -4.32 37.28 -33.06
N GLU A 343 -3.63 36.16 -32.90
CA GLU A 343 -3.76 35.30 -31.70
C GLU A 343 -3.47 36.08 -30.41
N ALA A 344 -2.44 36.94 -30.43
CA ALA A 344 -2.07 37.78 -29.29
C ALA A 344 -3.20 38.77 -28.90
N GLU A 345 -3.85 39.41 -29.90
CA GLU A 345 -4.94 40.31 -29.68
C GLU A 345 -6.18 39.61 -29.11
N LEU A 346 -6.49 38.39 -29.60
CA LEU A 346 -7.59 37.58 -29.09
C LEU A 346 -7.36 37.20 -27.63
N LEU A 347 -6.17 36.65 -27.30
CA LEU A 347 -5.82 36.22 -25.96
C LEU A 347 -5.77 37.40 -24.97
N GLU A 348 -5.17 38.54 -25.38
CA GLU A 348 -5.11 39.76 -24.57
C GLU A 348 -6.51 40.28 -24.26
N SER A 349 -7.38 40.34 -25.25
CA SER A 349 -8.78 40.80 -25.09
C SER A 349 -9.56 39.87 -24.14
N ALA A 350 -9.39 38.54 -24.31
CA ALA A 350 -10.02 37.56 -23.43
C ALA A 350 -9.51 37.67 -21.97
N ALA A 351 -8.20 37.79 -21.79
CA ALA A 351 -7.59 37.87 -20.47
C ALA A 351 -7.90 39.18 -19.74
N LEU A 352 -8.00 40.31 -20.47
CA LEU A 352 -8.44 41.61 -19.91
C LEU A 352 -9.92 41.59 -19.53
N ALA A 353 -10.79 41.00 -20.36
CA ALA A 353 -12.21 40.89 -20.04
C ALA A 353 -12.44 40.09 -18.75
N GLU A 354 -11.67 39.05 -18.52
CA GLU A 354 -11.76 38.14 -17.39
C GLU A 354 -10.84 38.52 -16.19
N SER A 355 -10.24 39.74 -16.22
CA SER A 355 -9.23 40.14 -15.23
C SER A 355 -9.76 40.24 -13.79
N PHE A 356 -11.07 40.50 -13.62
CA PHE A 356 -11.74 40.66 -12.32
C PHE A 356 -12.45 39.38 -11.84
N SER A 357 -12.55 38.36 -12.67
CA SER A 357 -13.20 37.10 -12.29
C SER A 357 -12.24 36.18 -11.53
N SER A 358 -12.74 35.49 -10.50
CA SER A 358 -12.01 34.45 -9.75
C SER A 358 -12.19 33.07 -10.34
N HIS A 359 -12.90 32.92 -11.44
CA HIS A 359 -13.18 31.62 -12.05
C HIS A 359 -11.89 30.95 -12.56
N PRO A 360 -11.73 29.62 -12.47
CA PRO A 360 -10.53 28.89 -12.96
C PRO A 360 -10.20 29.19 -14.43
N ILE A 361 -11.21 29.33 -15.29
CA ILE A 361 -11.07 29.71 -16.70
C ILE A 361 -10.40 31.09 -16.84
N SER A 362 -10.81 32.04 -16.03
CA SER A 362 -10.26 33.40 -16.03
C SER A 362 -8.79 33.41 -15.60
N LYS A 363 -8.43 32.53 -14.65
CA LYS A 363 -7.03 32.34 -14.23
C LYS A 363 -6.19 31.82 -15.39
N SER A 364 -6.67 30.82 -16.13
CA SER A 364 -5.93 30.25 -17.26
C SER A 364 -5.72 31.23 -18.42
N LEU A 365 -6.69 32.09 -18.68
CA LEU A 365 -6.56 33.17 -19.68
C LEU A 365 -5.48 34.18 -19.27
N ARG A 366 -5.46 34.58 -17.98
CA ARG A 366 -4.43 35.50 -17.46
C ARG A 366 -3.04 34.91 -17.49
N GLU A 367 -2.91 33.61 -17.16
CA GLU A 367 -1.63 32.90 -17.22
C GLU A 367 -1.11 32.74 -18.66
N ALA A 368 -2.00 32.68 -19.65
CA ALA A 368 -1.62 32.65 -21.06
C ALA A 368 -1.09 33.99 -21.58
N CYS A 369 -1.32 35.12 -20.86
CA CYS A 369 -0.86 36.46 -21.22
C CYS A 369 0.04 37.06 -20.13
N PRO A 370 1.32 36.64 -20.00
CA PRO A 370 2.21 37.21 -19.00
C PRO A 370 2.49 38.69 -19.26
N GLY A 371 2.40 39.51 -18.23
CA GLY A 371 2.60 40.98 -18.30
C GLY A 371 1.36 41.80 -18.56
N LEU A 372 0.18 41.21 -18.45
CA LEU A 372 -1.10 41.88 -18.61
C LEU A 372 -1.29 43.04 -17.61
N ASP A 373 -1.58 44.24 -18.09
CA ASP A 373 -1.94 45.38 -17.23
C ASP A 373 -3.46 45.43 -17.00
N ALA A 374 -3.89 44.84 -15.90
CA ALA A 374 -5.32 44.78 -15.53
C ALA A 374 -5.99 46.15 -15.37
N ARG A 375 -5.22 47.27 -15.25
CA ARG A 375 -5.77 48.63 -15.15
C ARG A 375 -6.40 49.15 -16.45
N ARG A 376 -6.15 48.46 -17.56
CA ARG A 376 -6.78 48.74 -18.87
C ARG A 376 -8.24 48.28 -18.93
N ALA A 377 -8.67 47.43 -18.01
CA ALA A 377 -10.03 46.94 -17.90
C ALA A 377 -10.79 47.70 -16.80
N SER A 378 -12.04 48.05 -17.07
CA SER A 378 -12.97 48.71 -16.13
C SER A 378 -14.40 48.23 -16.36
N ASP A 379 -15.31 48.55 -15.42
CA ASP A 379 -16.75 48.28 -15.54
C ASP A 379 -17.09 46.80 -15.88
N ALA A 380 -16.40 45.85 -15.26
CA ALA A 380 -16.66 44.45 -15.47
C ALA A 380 -18.00 44.02 -14.89
N GLN A 381 -18.87 43.47 -15.72
CA GLN A 381 -20.19 42.94 -15.37
C GLN A 381 -20.20 41.43 -15.66
N GLU A 382 -20.37 40.62 -14.63
CA GLU A 382 -20.58 39.19 -14.79
C GLU A 382 -22.04 38.90 -15.16
N ILE A 383 -22.27 38.22 -16.28
CA ILE A 383 -23.57 37.78 -16.75
C ILE A 383 -23.71 36.30 -16.39
N ALA A 384 -24.47 36.02 -15.34
CA ALA A 384 -24.57 34.68 -14.77
C ALA A 384 -24.94 33.62 -15.83
N GLY A 385 -24.11 32.59 -15.94
CA GLY A 385 -24.26 31.47 -16.90
C GLY A 385 -23.97 31.82 -18.37
N HIS A 386 -23.46 33.03 -18.67
CA HIS A 386 -23.15 33.48 -20.03
C HIS A 386 -21.68 33.89 -20.19
N GLY A 387 -21.12 34.69 -19.29
CA GLY A 387 -19.75 35.20 -19.35
C GLY A 387 -19.63 36.58 -18.74
N VAL A 388 -18.67 37.38 -19.24
CA VAL A 388 -18.33 38.70 -18.71
C VAL A 388 -18.39 39.75 -19.82
N LYS A 389 -18.88 40.93 -19.46
CA LYS A 389 -18.86 42.14 -20.26
C LYS A 389 -17.99 43.16 -19.56
N THR A 390 -16.96 43.67 -20.22
CA THR A 390 -15.95 44.54 -19.61
C THR A 390 -15.58 45.66 -20.57
N LEU A 391 -15.27 46.84 -20.06
CA LEU A 391 -14.73 47.94 -20.86
C LEU A 391 -13.19 47.85 -20.83
N VAL A 392 -12.56 47.63 -21.99
CA VAL A 392 -11.12 47.52 -22.15
C VAL A 392 -10.64 48.63 -23.08
N ASP A 393 -9.79 49.53 -22.60
CA ASP A 393 -9.29 50.72 -23.34
C ASP A 393 -10.39 51.53 -24.00
N GLY A 394 -11.59 51.63 -23.38
CA GLY A 394 -12.75 52.31 -23.91
C GLY A 394 -13.62 51.50 -24.89
N HIS A 395 -13.25 50.28 -25.22
CA HIS A 395 -13.99 49.34 -26.05
C HIS A 395 -14.76 48.33 -25.22
N THR A 396 -15.98 48.00 -25.60
CA THR A 396 -16.76 46.95 -24.94
C THR A 396 -16.28 45.59 -25.38
N VAL A 397 -15.69 44.81 -24.48
CA VAL A 397 -15.25 43.42 -24.71
C VAL A 397 -16.19 42.46 -24.02
N LEU A 398 -16.63 41.45 -24.74
CA LEU A 398 -17.42 40.32 -24.26
C LEU A 398 -16.56 39.06 -24.31
N ALA A 399 -16.53 38.32 -23.21
CA ALA A 399 -15.91 37.00 -23.15
C ALA A 399 -16.87 36.00 -22.49
N GLY A 400 -17.22 34.92 -23.16
CA GLY A 400 -18.16 33.95 -22.60
C GLY A 400 -18.54 32.83 -23.55
N ASN A 401 -19.62 32.12 -23.22
CA ASN A 401 -20.08 30.98 -24.00
C ASN A 401 -20.94 31.43 -25.23
N ALA A 402 -21.35 30.45 -26.06
CA ALA A 402 -22.16 30.71 -27.24
C ALA A 402 -23.45 31.50 -26.93
N ARG A 403 -24.09 31.25 -25.76
CA ARG A 403 -25.30 31.94 -25.35
C ARG A 403 -25.09 33.47 -25.16
N LEU A 404 -23.88 33.87 -24.74
CA LEU A 404 -23.52 35.28 -24.65
C LEU A 404 -23.50 35.92 -26.03
N MET A 405 -22.91 35.26 -27.03
CA MET A 405 -22.87 35.75 -28.41
C MET A 405 -24.28 35.83 -29.01
N GLU A 406 -25.13 34.85 -28.76
CA GLU A 406 -26.52 34.81 -29.21
C GLU A 406 -27.36 35.92 -28.58
N SER A 407 -27.22 36.15 -27.26
CA SER A 407 -27.96 37.19 -26.54
C SER A 407 -27.60 38.60 -27.01
N GLU A 408 -26.33 38.82 -27.37
CA GLU A 408 -25.84 40.11 -27.89
C GLU A 408 -25.92 40.18 -29.43
N LYS A 409 -26.49 39.13 -30.08
CA LYS A 409 -26.69 39.03 -31.55
C LYS A 409 -25.41 39.18 -32.37
N ILE A 410 -24.32 38.64 -31.84
CA ILE A 410 -23.02 38.65 -32.50
C ILE A 410 -22.86 37.34 -33.30
N PRO A 411 -22.64 37.44 -34.63
CA PRO A 411 -22.35 36.26 -35.43
C PRO A 411 -20.99 35.66 -35.00
N TYR A 412 -20.93 34.37 -34.73
CA TYR A 412 -19.73 33.66 -34.32
C TYR A 412 -19.56 32.37 -35.11
N THR A 413 -18.34 31.89 -35.19
CA THR A 413 -18.03 30.58 -35.75
C THR A 413 -17.92 29.57 -34.59
N ALA A 414 -18.73 28.51 -34.63
CA ALA A 414 -18.65 27.45 -33.63
C ALA A 414 -17.28 26.78 -33.65
N ALA A 415 -16.61 26.71 -32.50
CA ALA A 415 -15.33 26.04 -32.35
C ALA A 415 -15.56 24.58 -31.97
N GLU A 416 -14.75 23.68 -32.55
CA GLU A 416 -14.72 22.27 -32.21
C GLU A 416 -13.53 21.99 -31.30
N GLY A 417 -13.71 21.14 -30.28
CA GLY A 417 -12.63 20.72 -29.38
C GLY A 417 -13.10 20.20 -28.04
N ALA A 418 -12.22 19.45 -27.38
CA ALA A 418 -12.46 18.90 -26.05
C ALA A 418 -12.14 19.93 -24.97
N GLY A 419 -13.09 20.80 -24.62
CA GLY A 419 -12.89 21.79 -23.58
C GLY A 419 -14.01 22.81 -23.47
N THR A 420 -13.79 23.82 -22.66
CA THR A 420 -14.66 24.99 -22.54
C THR A 420 -14.25 26.03 -23.59
N VAL A 421 -15.15 26.37 -24.47
CA VAL A 421 -14.90 27.42 -25.48
C VAL A 421 -15.32 28.78 -24.92
N VAL A 422 -14.39 29.71 -24.90
CA VAL A 422 -14.64 31.13 -24.62
C VAL A 422 -14.63 31.88 -25.94
N TYR A 423 -15.81 32.38 -26.31
CA TYR A 423 -15.97 33.28 -27.48
C TYR A 423 -15.71 34.72 -27.06
N VAL A 424 -14.94 35.44 -27.86
CA VAL A 424 -14.56 36.83 -27.57
C VAL A 424 -15.04 37.75 -28.67
N ALA A 425 -15.65 38.86 -28.25
CA ALA A 425 -16.07 39.90 -29.18
C ALA A 425 -15.74 41.30 -28.63
N ARG A 426 -15.50 42.25 -29.52
CA ARG A 426 -15.20 43.65 -29.21
C ARG A 426 -16.10 44.57 -30.04
N ASP A 427 -16.82 45.47 -29.39
CA ASP A 427 -17.75 46.44 -30.02
C ASP A 427 -18.71 45.78 -31.02
N GLY A 428 -19.24 44.62 -30.68
CA GLY A 428 -20.15 43.84 -31.54
C GLY A 428 -19.50 43.04 -32.65
N SER A 429 -18.17 43.08 -32.78
CA SER A 429 -17.42 42.30 -33.78
C SER A 429 -16.76 41.07 -33.13
N PHE A 430 -16.96 39.90 -33.73
CA PHE A 430 -16.35 38.64 -33.24
C PHE A 430 -14.83 38.65 -33.45
N LEU A 431 -14.05 38.46 -32.39
CA LEU A 431 -12.61 38.41 -32.44
C LEU A 431 -12.08 36.97 -32.61
N GLY A 432 -12.83 35.97 -32.15
CA GLY A 432 -12.40 34.57 -32.20
C GLY A 432 -12.85 33.76 -30.99
N SER A 433 -12.36 32.54 -30.91
CA SER A 433 -12.63 31.65 -29.78
C SER A 433 -11.33 31.12 -29.18
N VAL A 434 -11.38 30.91 -27.87
CA VAL A 434 -10.29 30.34 -27.08
C VAL A 434 -10.80 29.04 -26.45
N LEU A 435 -10.13 27.91 -26.76
CA LEU A 435 -10.43 26.62 -26.16
C LEU A 435 -9.57 26.44 -24.91
N ILE A 436 -10.24 26.18 -23.81
CA ILE A 436 -9.63 25.94 -22.52
C ILE A 436 -9.99 24.53 -22.10
N SER A 437 -8.99 23.70 -21.88
CA SER A 437 -9.19 22.32 -21.44
C SER A 437 -8.29 21.99 -20.26
N ASP A 438 -8.72 20.98 -19.50
CA ASP A 438 -7.91 20.38 -18.45
C ASP A 438 -6.83 19.50 -19.10
N GLU A 439 -5.57 19.72 -18.74
CA GLU A 439 -4.42 19.04 -19.34
C GLU A 439 -4.36 17.58 -18.87
N GLU A 440 -4.34 16.64 -19.80
CA GLU A 440 -4.16 15.22 -19.49
C GLU A 440 -2.80 14.95 -18.84
N LYS A 441 -2.75 14.02 -17.87
CA LYS A 441 -1.47 13.60 -17.29
C LYS A 441 -0.65 12.82 -18.30
N PRO A 442 0.66 13.04 -18.40
CA PRO A 442 1.51 12.40 -19.42
C PRO A 442 1.48 10.88 -19.42
N THR A 443 1.19 10.30 -18.25
CA THR A 443 1.17 8.85 -18.02
C THR A 443 -0.22 8.23 -18.11
N ALA A 444 -1.30 9.04 -18.25
CA ALA A 444 -2.68 8.55 -18.24
C ALA A 444 -2.94 7.51 -19.33
N LYS A 445 -2.53 7.78 -20.56
CA LYS A 445 -2.67 6.85 -21.70
C LYS A 445 -1.92 5.53 -21.47
N ALA A 446 -0.68 5.59 -20.98
CA ALA A 446 0.12 4.41 -20.65
C ALA A 446 -0.52 3.62 -19.49
N ALA A 447 -1.14 4.30 -18.53
CA ALA A 447 -1.88 3.67 -17.43
C ALA A 447 -3.07 2.85 -17.95
N MET A 448 -3.89 3.41 -18.86
CA MET A 448 -5.02 2.70 -19.47
C MET A 448 -4.55 1.46 -20.24
N GLN A 449 -3.54 1.60 -21.10
CA GLN A 449 -2.96 0.49 -21.81
C GLN A 449 -2.40 -0.60 -20.87
N GLY A 450 -1.72 -0.19 -19.80
CA GLY A 450 -1.18 -1.11 -18.81
C GLY A 450 -2.24 -1.89 -18.03
N LEU A 451 -3.41 -1.29 -17.80
CA LEU A 451 -4.56 -1.95 -17.16
C LEU A 451 -5.26 -2.93 -18.10
N GLN A 452 -5.51 -2.51 -19.34
CA GLN A 452 -6.12 -3.33 -20.39
C GLN A 452 -5.25 -4.55 -20.71
N ALA A 453 -3.92 -4.38 -20.79
CA ALA A 453 -2.98 -5.50 -20.94
C ALA A 453 -3.05 -6.52 -19.79
N GLN A 454 -3.52 -6.10 -18.62
CA GLN A 454 -3.79 -6.96 -17.48
C GLN A 454 -5.22 -7.54 -17.46
N GLY A 455 -6.04 -7.28 -18.47
CA GLY A 455 -7.41 -7.75 -18.59
C GLY A 455 -8.39 -6.99 -17.67
N VAL A 456 -8.12 -5.73 -17.38
CA VAL A 456 -8.98 -4.84 -16.57
C VAL A 456 -9.73 -3.93 -17.52
N ARG A 457 -11.08 -3.92 -17.43
CA ARG A 457 -11.94 -2.99 -18.16
C ARG A 457 -11.84 -1.61 -17.53
N THR A 458 -11.63 -0.59 -18.35
CA THR A 458 -11.49 0.79 -17.94
C THR A 458 -12.77 1.57 -18.20
N VAL A 459 -13.25 2.30 -17.20
CA VAL A 459 -14.47 3.11 -17.25
C VAL A 459 -14.17 4.52 -16.76
N MET A 460 -14.66 5.56 -17.43
CA MET A 460 -14.55 6.94 -16.99
C MET A 460 -15.90 7.50 -16.59
N LEU A 461 -15.99 8.12 -15.42
CA LEU A 461 -17.14 8.87 -14.95
C LEU A 461 -16.76 10.36 -14.86
N THR A 462 -17.55 11.23 -15.48
CA THR A 462 -17.26 12.68 -15.49
C THR A 462 -18.52 13.54 -15.50
N GLY A 463 -18.43 14.72 -14.90
CA GLY A 463 -19.46 15.76 -15.00
C GLY A 463 -19.44 16.55 -16.31
N ASP A 464 -18.43 16.34 -17.16
CA ASP A 464 -18.29 17.06 -18.43
C ASP A 464 -19.40 16.73 -19.43
N ALA A 465 -19.53 17.59 -20.45
CA ALA A 465 -20.42 17.35 -21.56
C ALA A 465 -20.03 16.07 -22.35
N PRO A 466 -21.01 15.30 -22.86
CA PRO A 466 -20.75 14.03 -23.54
C PRO A 466 -19.70 14.11 -24.66
N ALA A 467 -19.76 15.14 -25.51
CA ALA A 467 -18.82 15.31 -26.62
C ALA A 467 -17.35 15.45 -26.14
N VAL A 468 -17.13 16.18 -25.03
CA VAL A 468 -15.79 16.36 -24.43
C VAL A 468 -15.29 15.04 -23.83
N ALA A 469 -16.17 14.37 -23.09
CA ALA A 469 -15.82 13.11 -22.42
C ALA A 469 -15.47 12.00 -23.42
N GLU A 470 -16.21 11.89 -24.52
CA GLU A 470 -15.96 10.92 -25.60
C GLU A 470 -14.61 11.15 -26.30
N LEU A 471 -14.25 12.41 -26.54
CA LEU A 471 -12.95 12.76 -27.13
C LEU A 471 -11.78 12.35 -26.22
N VAL A 472 -11.85 12.69 -24.92
CA VAL A 472 -10.84 12.30 -23.93
C VAL A 472 -10.77 10.77 -23.79
N ALA A 473 -11.92 10.08 -23.69
CA ALA A 473 -11.96 8.64 -23.60
C ALA A 473 -11.31 7.95 -24.82
N LYS A 474 -11.56 8.49 -26.01
CA LYS A 474 -10.97 7.98 -27.26
C LYS A 474 -9.46 8.20 -27.31
N ASP A 475 -8.97 9.38 -26.87
CA ASP A 475 -7.53 9.67 -26.85
C ASP A 475 -6.77 8.83 -25.86
N LEU A 476 -7.32 8.65 -24.66
CA LEU A 476 -6.75 7.79 -23.62
C LEU A 476 -6.95 6.30 -23.89
N GLY A 477 -7.86 5.92 -24.80
CA GLY A 477 -8.20 4.52 -25.10
C GLY A 477 -9.02 3.85 -24.02
N ILE A 478 -9.94 4.56 -23.36
CA ILE A 478 -10.82 4.04 -22.30
C ILE A 478 -11.97 3.25 -22.93
N ASP A 479 -12.33 2.10 -22.32
CA ASP A 479 -13.31 1.17 -22.89
C ASP A 479 -14.75 1.69 -22.81
N GLU A 480 -15.11 2.47 -21.78
CA GLU A 480 -16.46 2.96 -21.53
C GLU A 480 -16.43 4.33 -20.85
N VAL A 481 -17.37 5.21 -21.20
CA VAL A 481 -17.48 6.56 -20.63
C VAL A 481 -18.92 6.92 -20.30
N HIS A 482 -19.12 7.55 -19.15
CA HIS A 482 -20.39 8.14 -18.73
C HIS A 482 -20.17 9.61 -18.36
N ALA A 483 -20.90 10.48 -19.00
CA ALA A 483 -20.71 11.94 -18.97
C ALA A 483 -21.93 12.67 -18.42
N GLY A 484 -21.78 13.94 -18.06
CA GLY A 484 -22.86 14.79 -17.55
C GLY A 484 -23.34 14.37 -16.15
N LEU A 485 -22.51 13.70 -15.36
CA LEU A 485 -22.87 13.13 -14.07
C LEU A 485 -22.73 14.14 -12.94
N LEU A 486 -23.72 14.20 -12.08
CA LEU A 486 -23.61 14.83 -10.76
C LEU A 486 -22.89 13.87 -9.78
N PRO A 487 -22.40 14.37 -8.64
CA PRO A 487 -21.72 13.49 -7.65
C PRO A 487 -22.57 12.30 -7.19
N ALA A 488 -23.88 12.47 -7.04
CA ALA A 488 -24.79 11.38 -6.68
C ALA A 488 -24.90 10.33 -7.80
N ASP A 489 -24.95 10.77 -9.06
CA ASP A 489 -25.04 9.88 -10.21
C ASP A 489 -23.80 9.00 -10.35
N LYS A 490 -22.62 9.51 -9.98
CA LYS A 490 -21.38 8.71 -9.96
C LYS A 490 -21.50 7.51 -9.01
N VAL A 491 -22.11 7.71 -7.83
CA VAL A 491 -22.34 6.62 -6.86
C VAL A 491 -23.28 5.56 -7.45
N GLU A 492 -24.39 6.00 -8.07
CA GLU A 492 -25.34 5.10 -8.71
C GLU A 492 -24.70 4.29 -9.84
N TRP A 493 -23.85 4.93 -10.65
CA TRP A 493 -23.11 4.23 -11.70
C TRP A 493 -22.14 3.20 -11.14
N VAL A 494 -21.42 3.51 -10.06
CA VAL A 494 -20.54 2.53 -9.39
C VAL A 494 -21.36 1.38 -8.84
N GLU A 495 -22.53 1.60 -8.23
CA GLU A 495 -23.42 0.53 -7.76
C GLU A 495 -23.93 -0.34 -8.91
N LYS A 496 -24.27 0.25 -10.04
CA LYS A 496 -24.65 -0.49 -11.25
C LYS A 496 -23.51 -1.36 -11.76
N LEU A 497 -22.29 -0.83 -11.84
CA LEU A 497 -21.11 -1.58 -12.26
C LEU A 497 -20.75 -2.69 -11.26
N LEU A 498 -20.91 -2.46 -9.95
CA LEU A 498 -20.76 -3.47 -8.90
C LEU A 498 -21.75 -4.64 -9.09
N SER A 499 -22.98 -4.35 -9.49
CA SER A 499 -23.99 -5.39 -9.76
C SER A 499 -23.71 -6.20 -11.04
N GLN A 500 -22.97 -5.63 -11.98
CA GLN A 500 -22.64 -6.23 -13.28
C GLN A 500 -21.29 -6.94 -13.30
N LYS A 501 -20.45 -6.74 -12.27
CA LYS A 501 -19.12 -7.36 -12.24
C LYS A 501 -19.20 -8.88 -12.15
N PRO A 502 -18.26 -9.63 -12.75
CA PRO A 502 -18.18 -11.09 -12.58
C PRO A 502 -17.96 -11.46 -11.09
N GLU A 503 -18.56 -12.57 -10.65
CA GLU A 503 -18.66 -13.00 -9.23
C GLU A 503 -17.32 -13.06 -8.46
N LYS A 504 -16.19 -13.23 -9.16
CA LYS A 504 -14.85 -13.33 -8.55
C LYS A 504 -13.95 -12.12 -8.87
N LYS A 505 -14.54 -11.06 -9.40
CA LYS A 505 -13.81 -9.84 -9.76
C LYS A 505 -14.22 -8.71 -8.85
N GLU A 506 -13.27 -7.78 -8.63
CA GLU A 506 -13.50 -6.59 -7.82
C GLU A 506 -13.51 -5.34 -8.71
N LEU A 507 -14.17 -4.28 -8.23
CA LEU A 507 -14.21 -2.97 -8.85
C LEU A 507 -13.35 -2.01 -8.03
N ALA A 508 -12.38 -1.38 -8.71
CA ALA A 508 -11.60 -0.29 -8.14
C ALA A 508 -12.14 1.05 -8.67
N PHE A 509 -12.35 2.02 -7.78
CA PHE A 509 -12.61 3.40 -8.15
C PHE A 509 -11.38 4.25 -7.85
N VAL A 510 -11.02 5.11 -8.79
CA VAL A 510 -9.84 6.00 -8.72
C VAL A 510 -10.32 7.45 -8.82
N GLY A 511 -9.99 8.26 -7.82
CA GLY A 511 -10.38 9.66 -7.74
C GLY A 511 -9.36 10.52 -6.97
N ASP A 512 -9.57 11.84 -6.94
CA ASP A 512 -8.74 12.78 -6.17
C ASP A 512 -9.08 12.81 -4.67
N GLY A 513 -10.22 12.22 -4.30
CA GLY A 513 -10.67 12.03 -2.92
C GLY A 513 -11.32 13.24 -2.26
N ILE A 514 -11.30 14.44 -2.87
CA ILE A 514 -11.94 15.63 -2.29
C ILE A 514 -13.46 15.60 -2.57
N ASN A 515 -13.83 15.39 -3.82
CA ASN A 515 -15.21 15.36 -4.25
C ASN A 515 -15.80 13.95 -4.33
N ASP A 516 -14.93 12.95 -4.47
CA ASP A 516 -15.30 11.56 -4.75
C ASP A 516 -15.24 10.65 -3.51
N ALA A 517 -15.06 11.19 -2.30
CA ALA A 517 -15.00 10.40 -1.07
C ALA A 517 -16.18 9.42 -0.90
N PRO A 518 -17.44 9.77 -1.18
CA PRO A 518 -18.56 8.83 -1.13
C PRO A 518 -18.42 7.68 -2.13
N VAL A 519 -17.89 7.96 -3.32
CA VAL A 519 -17.70 6.97 -4.39
C VAL A 519 -16.54 6.04 -4.06
N LEU A 520 -15.42 6.58 -3.52
CA LEU A 520 -14.27 5.83 -3.03
C LEU A 520 -14.67 4.80 -1.96
N MET A 521 -15.49 5.22 -1.00
CA MET A 521 -15.97 4.32 0.07
C MET A 521 -16.99 3.28 -0.41
N ARG A 522 -17.67 3.53 -1.55
CA ARG A 522 -18.68 2.61 -2.06
C ARG A 522 -18.12 1.51 -2.94
N ALA A 523 -16.99 1.74 -3.60
CA ALA A 523 -16.29 0.76 -4.41
C ALA A 523 -15.77 -0.43 -3.55
N ASP A 524 -15.44 -1.56 -4.19
CA ASP A 524 -14.75 -2.65 -3.49
C ASP A 524 -13.34 -2.21 -3.05
N ILE A 525 -12.74 -1.29 -3.83
CA ILE A 525 -11.42 -0.70 -3.53
C ILE A 525 -11.45 0.76 -3.95
N GLY A 526 -11.25 1.67 -3.00
CA GLY A 526 -11.04 3.09 -3.25
C GLY A 526 -9.55 3.40 -3.40
N ILE A 527 -9.16 4.05 -4.50
CA ILE A 527 -7.78 4.49 -4.77
C ILE A 527 -7.75 6.01 -4.87
N ALA A 528 -7.04 6.68 -3.97
CA ALA A 528 -6.86 8.13 -4.02
C ALA A 528 -5.56 8.50 -4.74
N MET A 529 -5.65 9.53 -5.61
CA MET A 529 -4.54 10.09 -6.38
C MET A 529 -3.99 11.33 -5.68
N GLY A 530 -2.65 11.53 -5.75
CA GLY A 530 -2.00 12.79 -5.35
C GLY A 530 -2.25 13.24 -3.91
N ALA A 531 -2.52 12.31 -3.00
CA ALA A 531 -3.09 12.58 -1.68
C ALA A 531 -2.15 13.29 -0.69
N LEU A 532 -0.96 13.75 -1.10
CA LEU A 532 0.00 14.44 -0.23
C LEU A 532 -0.53 15.77 0.37
N GLY A 533 -1.72 16.24 -0.04
CA GLY A 533 -2.35 17.44 0.48
C GLY A 533 -3.79 17.27 1.00
N SER A 534 -4.42 16.11 0.78
CA SER A 534 -5.84 15.90 1.13
C SER A 534 -6.01 14.83 2.20
N ASP A 535 -6.24 15.27 3.43
CA ASP A 535 -6.53 14.39 4.56
C ASP A 535 -7.81 13.57 4.35
N ALA A 536 -8.84 14.17 3.75
CA ALA A 536 -10.09 13.50 3.42
C ALA A 536 -9.92 12.37 2.40
N ALA A 537 -9.06 12.57 1.40
CA ALA A 537 -8.73 11.53 0.42
C ALA A 537 -7.98 10.37 1.06
N ILE A 538 -6.99 10.69 1.91
CA ILE A 538 -6.25 9.68 2.67
C ILE A 538 -7.20 8.86 3.54
N GLU A 539 -8.18 9.48 4.19
CA GLU A 539 -9.10 8.76 5.08
C GLU A 539 -10.08 7.87 4.33
N ALA A 540 -10.65 8.36 3.23
CA ALA A 540 -11.69 7.68 2.45
C ALA A 540 -11.18 6.51 1.61
N ALA A 541 -9.93 6.57 1.13
CA ALA A 541 -9.38 5.56 0.23
C ALA A 541 -8.77 4.37 0.97
N ASP A 542 -8.74 3.20 0.33
CA ASP A 542 -8.08 1.97 0.78
C ASP A 542 -6.63 1.88 0.33
N ILE A 543 -6.34 2.52 -0.80
CA ILE A 543 -5.02 2.64 -1.41
C ILE A 543 -4.79 4.11 -1.75
N VAL A 544 -3.59 4.61 -1.43
CA VAL A 544 -3.22 6.00 -1.66
C VAL A 544 -1.97 6.04 -2.52
N LEU A 545 -2.05 6.74 -3.65
CA LEU A 545 -0.89 7.06 -4.47
C LEU A 545 -0.29 8.37 -3.96
N MET A 546 0.97 8.32 -3.56
CA MET A 546 1.64 9.46 -2.92
C MET A 546 1.97 10.57 -3.91
N ASP A 547 2.17 10.20 -5.16
CA ASP A 547 2.31 11.10 -6.29
C ASP A 547 1.07 11.08 -7.18
N ASP A 548 1.09 11.93 -8.17
CA ASP A 548 -0.04 12.15 -9.06
C ASP A 548 0.08 11.36 -10.38
N ASP A 549 0.74 10.16 -10.33
CA ASP A 549 1.01 9.31 -11.49
C ASP A 549 0.01 8.15 -11.62
N PRO A 550 -0.94 8.19 -12.59
CA PRO A 550 -1.89 7.09 -12.82
C PRO A 550 -1.22 5.77 -13.27
N ALA A 551 -0.01 5.78 -13.82
CA ALA A 551 0.69 4.54 -14.19
C ALA A 551 0.98 3.63 -12.97
N LYS A 552 1.05 4.20 -11.76
CA LYS A 552 1.25 3.45 -10.53
C LYS A 552 0.08 2.51 -10.17
N ILE A 553 -1.11 2.74 -10.71
CA ILE A 553 -2.26 1.83 -10.52
C ILE A 553 -1.96 0.48 -11.18
N SER A 554 -1.48 0.50 -12.41
CA SER A 554 -1.05 -0.71 -13.12
C SER A 554 0.10 -1.42 -12.39
N LEU A 555 1.05 -0.67 -11.82
CA LEU A 555 2.14 -1.19 -10.99
C LEU A 555 1.61 -1.83 -9.70
N ALA A 556 0.68 -1.16 -9.00
CA ALA A 556 0.04 -1.68 -7.78
C ALA A 556 -0.65 -3.02 -8.03
N MET A 557 -1.38 -3.15 -9.14
CA MET A 557 -2.03 -4.41 -9.53
C MET A 557 -1.01 -5.52 -9.83
N ARG A 558 0.12 -5.21 -10.49
CA ARG A 558 1.20 -6.18 -10.72
C ARG A 558 1.81 -6.67 -9.41
N ILE A 559 2.09 -5.77 -8.46
CA ILE A 559 2.60 -6.10 -7.13
C ILE A 559 1.60 -7.00 -6.39
N SER A 560 0.32 -6.66 -6.41
CA SER A 560 -0.76 -7.40 -5.77
C SER A 560 -0.90 -8.82 -6.33
N ARG A 561 -0.93 -8.98 -7.65
CA ARG A 561 -0.99 -10.28 -8.32
C ARG A 561 0.24 -11.14 -8.02
N LYS A 562 1.41 -10.54 -7.95
CA LYS A 562 2.64 -11.26 -7.57
C LYS A 562 2.61 -11.71 -6.11
N CYS A 563 2.12 -10.85 -5.22
CA CYS A 563 1.92 -11.18 -3.81
C CYS A 563 1.02 -12.41 -3.67
N MET A 564 -0.13 -12.41 -4.32
CA MET A 564 -1.05 -13.55 -4.32
C MET A 564 -0.43 -14.80 -4.94
N SER A 565 0.30 -14.67 -6.04
CA SER A 565 1.00 -15.80 -6.67
C SER A 565 2.00 -16.46 -5.73
N ILE A 566 2.81 -15.66 -5.01
CA ILE A 566 3.78 -16.18 -4.03
C ILE A 566 3.04 -16.83 -2.84
N ALA A 567 1.95 -16.22 -2.36
CA ALA A 567 1.14 -16.80 -1.28
C ALA A 567 0.58 -18.17 -1.69
N TYR A 568 -0.01 -18.29 -2.88
CA TYR A 568 -0.51 -19.57 -3.39
C TYR A 568 0.61 -20.60 -3.65
N GLN A 569 1.77 -20.19 -4.16
CA GLN A 569 2.93 -21.06 -4.29
C GLN A 569 3.33 -21.68 -2.93
N ASN A 570 3.40 -20.84 -1.89
CA ASN A 570 3.74 -21.30 -0.54
C ASN A 570 2.66 -22.25 0.01
N ILE A 571 1.36 -21.97 -0.21
CA ILE A 571 0.25 -22.82 0.22
C ILE A 571 0.36 -24.20 -0.45
N VAL A 572 0.43 -24.24 -1.77
CA VAL A 572 0.45 -25.49 -2.53
C VAL A 572 1.70 -26.30 -2.20
N PHE A 573 2.86 -25.66 -2.17
CA PHE A 573 4.13 -26.32 -1.85
C PHE A 573 4.12 -26.91 -0.44
N ALA A 574 3.74 -26.12 0.57
CA ALA A 574 3.71 -26.57 1.95
C ALA A 574 2.71 -27.71 2.17
N LEU A 575 1.51 -27.62 1.60
CA LEU A 575 0.49 -28.67 1.74
C LEU A 575 0.88 -29.94 0.99
N ALA A 576 1.46 -29.84 -0.21
CA ALA A 576 1.87 -31.02 -1.00
C ALA A 576 3.00 -31.79 -0.31
N VAL A 577 4.06 -31.10 0.14
CA VAL A 577 5.17 -31.77 0.86
C VAL A 577 4.67 -32.37 2.17
N LYS A 578 3.80 -31.65 2.88
CA LYS A 578 3.22 -32.12 4.13
C LYS A 578 2.37 -33.37 3.96
N ALA A 579 1.47 -33.39 2.97
CA ALA A 579 0.68 -34.57 2.66
C ALA A 579 1.57 -35.79 2.31
N LEU A 580 2.61 -35.56 1.54
CA LEU A 580 3.58 -36.61 1.21
C LEU A 580 4.27 -37.15 2.48
N CYS A 581 4.79 -36.27 3.33
CA CYS A 581 5.46 -36.67 4.58
C CYS A 581 4.52 -37.45 5.52
N LEU A 582 3.26 -37.01 5.67
CA LEU A 582 2.26 -37.70 6.49
C LEU A 582 1.96 -39.11 5.97
N ILE A 583 1.81 -39.26 4.65
CA ILE A 583 1.59 -40.59 4.02
C ILE A 583 2.81 -41.48 4.25
N LEU A 584 4.03 -41.01 4.01
CA LEU A 584 5.24 -41.78 4.21
C LEU A 584 5.44 -42.18 5.69
N THR A 585 5.04 -41.32 6.63
CA THR A 585 5.08 -41.61 8.08
C THR A 585 4.06 -42.68 8.44
N ALA A 586 2.85 -42.61 7.95
CA ALA A 586 1.80 -43.61 8.20
C ALA A 586 2.22 -45.00 7.65
N LEU A 587 2.92 -45.04 6.52
CA LEU A 587 3.49 -46.25 5.95
C LEU A 587 4.73 -46.76 6.70
N GLY A 588 5.29 -45.97 7.65
CA GLY A 588 6.48 -46.36 8.41
C GLY A 588 7.81 -46.25 7.64
N ILE A 589 7.82 -45.49 6.53
CA ILE A 589 9.00 -45.27 5.69
C ILE A 589 9.90 -44.17 6.26
N THR A 590 9.32 -43.21 6.98
CA THR A 590 10.03 -42.07 7.58
C THR A 590 10.09 -42.21 9.10
N ASN A 591 11.16 -41.68 9.68
CA ASN A 591 11.30 -41.50 11.13
C ASN A 591 11.09 -40.04 11.53
N MET A 592 11.10 -39.75 12.82
CA MET A 592 10.86 -38.45 13.39
C MET A 592 11.87 -37.38 12.91
N TRP A 593 13.14 -37.77 12.71
CA TRP A 593 14.20 -36.88 12.21
C TRP A 593 13.91 -36.34 10.82
N TRP A 594 13.55 -37.23 9.89
CA TRP A 594 13.17 -36.80 8.52
C TRP A 594 11.94 -35.93 8.51
N GLY A 595 10.97 -36.20 9.37
CA GLY A 595 9.76 -35.44 9.48
C GLY A 595 10.02 -33.99 9.90
N VAL A 596 10.79 -33.81 10.97
CA VAL A 596 11.16 -32.48 11.48
C VAL A 596 12.03 -31.71 10.49
N PHE A 597 13.01 -32.43 9.89
CA PHE A 597 13.87 -31.79 8.88
C PHE A 597 13.07 -31.30 7.66
N ALA A 598 12.10 -32.09 7.19
CA ALA A 598 11.23 -31.70 6.09
C ALA A 598 10.35 -30.51 6.48
N ASP A 599 9.75 -30.48 7.67
CA ASP A 599 8.89 -29.38 8.12
C ASP A 599 9.66 -28.05 8.26
N VAL A 600 10.83 -28.06 8.89
CA VAL A 600 11.71 -26.89 9.01
C VAL A 600 12.23 -26.47 7.63
N GLY A 601 12.59 -27.41 6.77
CA GLY A 601 13.04 -27.13 5.40
C GLY A 601 11.98 -26.44 4.56
N VAL A 602 10.74 -26.94 4.60
CA VAL A 602 9.59 -26.31 3.92
C VAL A 602 9.35 -24.91 4.44
N MET A 603 9.40 -24.71 5.75
CA MET A 603 9.24 -23.38 6.38
C MET A 603 10.32 -22.42 5.88
N VAL A 604 11.59 -22.82 5.88
CA VAL A 604 12.71 -21.98 5.40
C VAL A 604 12.50 -21.59 3.93
N LEU A 605 12.18 -22.57 3.08
CA LEU A 605 11.95 -22.32 1.65
C LEU A 605 10.75 -21.38 1.41
N ALA A 606 9.65 -21.58 2.14
CA ALA A 606 8.47 -20.73 2.05
C ALA A 606 8.76 -19.29 2.50
N VAL A 607 9.54 -19.11 3.57
CA VAL A 607 10.00 -17.79 4.04
C VAL A 607 10.91 -17.13 3.01
N LEU A 608 11.88 -17.86 2.44
CA LEU A 608 12.74 -17.34 1.38
C LEU A 608 11.94 -16.93 0.14
N ASN A 609 10.93 -17.71 -0.26
CA ASN A 609 10.05 -17.34 -1.36
C ASN A 609 9.26 -16.07 -1.03
N ALA A 610 8.74 -15.92 0.20
CA ALA A 610 8.03 -14.72 0.65
C ALA A 610 8.91 -13.46 0.62
N THR A 611 10.21 -13.57 0.95
CA THR A 611 11.13 -12.42 0.93
C THR A 611 11.37 -11.84 -0.46
N ARG A 612 11.03 -12.58 -1.54
CA ARG A 612 11.09 -12.07 -2.93
C ARG A 612 10.19 -10.84 -3.14
N MET A 613 9.14 -10.68 -2.32
CA MET A 613 8.29 -9.49 -2.37
C MET A 613 9.00 -8.20 -1.96
N LEU A 614 10.09 -8.27 -1.22
CA LEU A 614 10.88 -7.10 -0.80
C LEU A 614 11.74 -6.53 -1.94
N ASN A 615 11.94 -7.29 -3.02
CA ASN A 615 12.73 -6.86 -4.20
C ASN A 615 11.82 -6.22 -5.25
N VAL A 616 11.57 -4.93 -5.10
CA VAL A 616 10.63 -4.16 -5.93
C VAL A 616 11.20 -3.76 -7.29
N LYS A 617 12.54 -3.74 -7.45
CA LYS A 617 13.22 -3.39 -8.72
C LYS A 617 12.79 -4.26 -9.92
N GLN A 618 12.13 -5.39 -9.67
CA GLN A 618 11.62 -6.29 -10.71
C GLN A 618 10.26 -5.84 -11.28
N TYR A 619 9.61 -4.85 -10.67
CA TYR A 619 8.25 -4.42 -11.03
C TYR A 619 8.23 -3.03 -11.67
N GLN A 620 9.27 -2.23 -11.44
CA GLN A 620 9.55 -0.99 -12.14
C GLN A 620 10.10 -1.29 -13.54
#